data_16496a5dde1735c38e222fa1a72f9e93
#
_entry.id   16496a5dde1735c38e222fa1a72f9e93
#
_cell.length_a   1.000
_cell.length_b   1.000
_cell.length_c   1.000
_cell.angle_alpha   90.00
_cell.angle_beta   90.00
_cell.angle_gamma   90.00
#
_symmetry.space_group_name_H-M   'P 1'
#
loop_
_entity.id
_entity.type
_entity.pdbx_description
1 polymer ?
#
loop_
_entity_poly.entity_id
_entity_poly.type
_entity_poly.pdbx_seq_one_letter_code
_entity_poly.pdbx_strand_id
1 'polypeptide(L)'
;SYLSNQEQAEQQKLYSYLWPFSGSLSAVTALLEVKPKSDFRKVLTKTVRPGLEMYLDTQRTPTAYASYINTAPVSDRFYDDNIWIGLDFTDLYLLTGKKEYLSQAKMVWRFIESGTDDKLGYGIYWCEQKKNGKNTCSNAPGSVYASKLFLATGDSSYLQAGIRLYEWTKENLQDPADGLYFDNKSLNGDIGKAKFAYNSGQMMQ
;
A
#
# COMPACT_ATOMS: atom_id res chain seq x y z
N SER A 1 -14.61 -4.31 15.16
CA SER A 1 -13.46 -5.10 14.80
C SER A 1 -13.83 -6.09 13.73
N TYR A 2 -12.90 -6.38 12.86
CA TYR A 2 -13.04 -7.34 11.76
C TYR A 2 -13.00 -8.79 12.21
N LEU A 3 -13.19 -9.02 13.46
CA LEU A 3 -13.07 -10.32 14.09
C LEU A 3 -14.32 -11.17 14.02
N SER A 4 -15.14 -10.98 13.08
CA SER A 4 -16.30 -11.86 12.94
C SER A 4 -15.94 -13.23 12.39
N ASN A 5 -14.69 -13.45 12.05
CA ASN A 5 -14.41 -14.74 11.51
C ASN A 5 -13.98 -15.69 12.64
N GLN A 6 -14.61 -16.80 12.61
CA GLN A 6 -14.51 -17.84 13.61
C GLN A 6 -13.05 -18.30 13.81
N GLU A 7 -12.26 -18.37 12.75
CA GLU A 7 -10.85 -18.74 12.80
C GLU A 7 -10.00 -17.77 13.62
N GLN A 8 -10.29 -16.47 13.56
CA GLN A 8 -9.59 -15.47 14.36
C GLN A 8 -9.98 -15.59 15.84
N ALA A 9 -11.24 -15.85 16.12
CA ALA A 9 -11.72 -16.10 17.48
C ALA A 9 -11.12 -17.39 18.06
N GLU A 10 -11.06 -18.45 17.29
CA GLU A 10 -10.47 -19.73 17.67
C GLU A 10 -8.97 -19.64 17.89
N GLN A 11 -8.26 -18.80 17.13
CA GLN A 11 -6.84 -18.53 17.30
C GLN A 11 -6.55 -17.47 18.37
N GLN A 12 -7.56 -16.98 19.10
CA GLN A 12 -7.46 -15.90 20.09
C GLN A 12 -6.77 -14.64 19.56
N LYS A 13 -6.94 -14.32 18.27
CA LYS A 13 -6.38 -13.10 17.68
C LYS A 13 -7.20 -11.91 18.15
N LEU A 14 -6.62 -11.10 19.02
CA LEU A 14 -7.26 -9.90 19.58
C LEU A 14 -7.24 -8.70 18.64
N TYR A 15 -6.41 -8.72 17.61
CA TYR A 15 -6.19 -7.61 16.69
C TYR A 15 -6.52 -8.01 15.26
N SER A 16 -7.00 -7.06 14.46
CA SER A 16 -7.15 -7.26 13.02
C SER A 16 -5.79 -7.37 12.33
N TYR A 17 -5.76 -7.90 11.12
CA TYR A 17 -4.60 -7.74 10.24
C TYR A 17 -4.45 -6.28 9.78
N LEU A 18 -3.25 -5.93 9.30
CA LEU A 18 -2.90 -4.60 8.84
C LEU A 18 -3.86 -4.07 7.77
N TRP A 19 -4.15 -4.86 6.73
CA TRP A 19 -4.98 -4.40 5.63
C TRP A 19 -6.37 -3.90 6.07
N PRO A 20 -7.20 -4.68 6.79
CA PRO A 20 -8.46 -4.14 7.28
C PRO A 20 -8.28 -2.98 8.28
N PHE A 21 -7.19 -2.94 9.06
CA PHE A 21 -6.92 -1.82 9.96
C PHE A 21 -6.58 -0.53 9.19
N SER A 22 -5.78 -0.63 8.11
CA SER A 22 -5.38 0.53 7.30
C SER A 22 -6.57 1.29 6.72
N GLY A 23 -7.69 0.61 6.46
CA GLY A 23 -8.94 1.25 6.06
C GLY A 23 -9.44 2.30 7.04
N SER A 24 -9.09 2.22 8.33
CA SER A 24 -9.39 3.29 9.30
C SER A 24 -8.57 4.55 9.05
N LEU A 25 -7.32 4.43 8.58
CA LEU A 25 -6.49 5.57 8.18
C LEU A 25 -7.08 6.23 6.94
N SER A 26 -7.40 5.46 5.91
CA SER A 26 -8.01 5.97 4.68
C SER A 26 -9.34 6.67 4.94
N ALA A 27 -10.20 6.08 5.79
CA ALA A 27 -11.47 6.68 6.16
C ALA A 27 -11.30 8.03 6.87
N VAL A 28 -10.37 8.14 7.82
CA VAL A 28 -10.12 9.40 8.54
C VAL A 28 -9.45 10.42 7.63
N THR A 29 -8.55 10.01 6.74
CA THR A 29 -7.94 10.89 5.73
C THR A 29 -9.00 11.50 4.83
N ALA A 30 -9.88 10.69 4.26
CA ALA A 30 -10.99 11.17 3.41
C ALA A 30 -11.94 12.11 4.18
N LEU A 31 -12.26 11.82 5.43
CA LEU A 31 -13.07 12.71 6.27
C LEU A 31 -12.38 14.06 6.53
N LEU A 32 -11.06 14.07 6.67
CA LEU A 32 -10.28 15.30 6.86
C LEU A 32 -10.18 16.12 5.55
N GLU A 33 -10.21 15.49 4.38
CA GLU A 33 -10.29 16.20 3.10
C GLU A 33 -11.59 17.00 3.00
N VAL A 34 -12.72 16.42 3.43
CA VAL A 34 -14.03 17.10 3.41
C VAL A 34 -14.16 18.12 4.55
N LYS A 35 -13.63 17.82 5.75
CA LYS A 35 -13.73 18.67 6.95
C LYS A 35 -12.38 18.80 7.68
N PRO A 36 -11.43 19.58 7.15
CA PRO A 36 -10.06 19.66 7.69
C PRO A 36 -9.95 20.13 9.15
N LYS A 37 -10.92 20.91 9.64
CA LYS A 37 -10.95 21.45 11.02
C LYS A 37 -11.81 20.65 12.00
N SER A 38 -12.20 19.43 11.66
CA SER A 38 -13.09 18.59 12.47
C SER A 38 -12.35 17.87 13.61
N ASP A 39 -13.12 17.26 14.52
CA ASP A 39 -12.60 16.36 15.57
C ASP A 39 -11.95 15.08 15.03
N PHE A 40 -12.08 14.79 13.73
CA PHE A 40 -11.39 13.67 13.09
C PHE A 40 -9.86 13.77 13.22
N ARG A 41 -9.31 14.98 13.41
CA ARG A 41 -7.88 15.14 13.77
C ARG A 41 -7.52 14.45 15.08
N LYS A 42 -8.42 14.47 16.07
CA LYS A 42 -8.21 13.75 17.33
C LYS A 42 -8.29 12.25 17.13
N VAL A 43 -9.25 11.79 16.31
CA VAL A 43 -9.37 10.37 15.96
C VAL A 43 -8.09 9.90 15.27
N LEU A 44 -7.59 10.65 14.28
CA LEU A 44 -6.32 10.34 13.61
C LEU A 44 -5.16 10.24 14.61
N THR A 45 -4.97 11.27 15.46
CA THR A 45 -3.76 11.40 16.28
C THR A 45 -3.80 10.58 17.58
N LYS A 46 -4.99 10.32 18.13
CA LYS A 46 -5.15 9.63 19.42
C LYS A 46 -5.59 8.17 19.29
N THR A 47 -6.08 7.75 18.14
CA THR A 47 -6.61 6.40 17.95
C THR A 47 -5.96 5.70 16.76
N VAL A 48 -6.11 6.26 15.55
CA VAL A 48 -5.69 5.55 14.33
C VAL A 48 -4.18 5.44 14.22
N ARG A 49 -3.44 6.55 14.38
CA ARG A 49 -1.96 6.50 14.31
C ARG A 49 -1.34 5.63 15.39
N PRO A 50 -1.69 5.75 16.69
CA PRO A 50 -1.16 4.84 17.71
C PRO A 50 -1.49 3.37 17.44
N GLY A 51 -2.67 3.08 16.90
CA GLY A 51 -3.03 1.73 16.49
C GLY A 51 -2.17 1.23 15.30
N LEU A 52 -1.90 2.10 14.32
CA LEU A 52 -1.06 1.76 13.18
C LEU A 52 0.40 1.50 13.58
N GLU A 53 0.94 2.25 14.53
CA GLU A 53 2.30 2.05 15.06
C GLU A 53 2.52 0.63 15.65
N MET A 54 1.46 -0.04 16.08
CA MET A 54 1.55 -1.42 16.55
C MET A 54 1.95 -2.41 15.45
N TYR A 55 1.80 -2.05 14.18
CA TYR A 55 2.20 -2.86 13.03
C TYR A 55 3.57 -2.50 12.48
N LEU A 56 4.18 -1.42 12.98
CA LEU A 56 5.48 -0.95 12.49
C LEU A 56 6.59 -1.93 12.86
N ASP A 57 7.25 -2.48 11.85
CA ASP A 57 8.41 -3.34 12.00
C ASP A 57 9.69 -2.55 11.74
N THR A 58 10.40 -2.27 12.81
CA THR A 58 11.69 -1.58 12.81
C THR A 58 12.89 -2.53 12.89
N GLN A 59 12.64 -3.83 13.03
CA GLN A 59 13.70 -4.85 13.16
C GLN A 59 14.27 -5.25 11.80
N ARG A 60 13.45 -5.22 10.75
CA ARG A 60 13.84 -5.50 9.37
C ARG A 60 14.09 -4.22 8.58
N THR A 61 15.03 -4.28 7.65
CA THR A 61 15.37 -3.16 6.75
C THR A 61 14.91 -3.45 5.33
N PRO A 62 14.24 -2.51 4.63
CA PRO A 62 13.77 -1.21 5.13
C PRO A 62 12.68 -1.34 6.20
N THR A 63 12.52 -0.32 7.06
CA THR A 63 11.39 -0.22 8.00
C THR A 63 10.07 -0.18 7.23
N ALA A 64 9.08 -0.97 7.65
CA ALA A 64 7.77 -1.06 7.01
C ALA A 64 6.70 -1.59 7.99
N TYR A 65 5.46 -1.60 7.58
CA TYR A 65 4.37 -2.18 8.36
C TYR A 65 4.23 -3.68 8.05
N ALA A 66 4.19 -4.51 9.10
CA ALA A 66 3.97 -5.94 9.00
C ALA A 66 2.48 -6.28 9.00
N SER A 67 2.11 -7.43 8.48
CA SER A 67 0.70 -7.83 8.36
C SER A 67 -0.02 -8.03 9.70
N TYR A 68 0.72 -8.19 10.80
CA TYR A 68 0.19 -8.30 12.14
C TYR A 68 1.05 -7.50 13.14
N ILE A 69 0.55 -7.31 14.36
CA ILE A 69 1.15 -6.43 15.37
C ILE A 69 2.58 -6.87 15.77
N ASN A 70 3.42 -5.91 16.08
CA ASN A 70 4.84 -6.09 16.38
C ASN A 70 5.14 -6.73 17.75
N THR A 71 4.13 -6.90 18.60
CA THR A 71 4.23 -7.66 19.87
C THR A 71 3.91 -9.15 19.71
N ALA A 72 3.45 -9.57 18.53
CA ALA A 72 3.24 -10.95 18.15
C ALA A 72 4.48 -11.53 17.43
N PRO A 73 4.53 -12.85 17.16
CA PRO A 73 5.58 -13.40 16.30
C PRO A 73 5.67 -12.68 14.95
N VAL A 74 6.89 -12.62 14.41
CA VAL A 74 7.18 -11.93 13.15
C VAL A 74 6.26 -12.42 12.04
N SER A 75 5.58 -11.49 11.38
CA SER A 75 4.66 -11.75 10.29
C SER A 75 5.19 -11.24 8.94
N ASP A 76 4.58 -11.69 7.84
CA ASP A 76 4.94 -11.26 6.49
C ASP A 76 4.68 -9.75 6.31
N ARG A 77 5.41 -9.13 5.37
CA ARG A 77 5.20 -7.75 4.95
C ARG A 77 4.74 -7.73 3.50
N PHE A 78 3.60 -7.10 3.26
CA PHE A 78 3.00 -7.00 1.93
C PHE A 78 3.21 -5.59 1.37
N TYR A 79 3.61 -5.52 0.09
CA TYR A 79 3.88 -4.25 -0.56
C TYR A 79 2.61 -3.44 -0.78
N ASP A 80 1.51 -4.08 -1.20
CA ASP A 80 0.21 -3.43 -1.39
C ASP A 80 -0.37 -2.87 -0.10
N ASP A 81 -0.33 -3.62 1.02
CA ASP A 81 -0.76 -3.13 2.34
C ASP A 81 -0.04 -1.83 2.71
N ASN A 82 1.28 -1.79 2.49
CA ASN A 82 2.09 -0.61 2.77
C ASN A 82 1.83 0.55 1.79
N ILE A 83 1.52 0.27 0.53
CA ILE A 83 1.20 1.30 -0.47
C ILE A 83 -0.02 2.11 -0.03
N TRP A 84 -1.08 1.47 0.45
CA TRP A 84 -2.27 2.17 0.94
C TRP A 84 -1.93 3.13 2.09
N ILE A 85 -1.11 2.69 3.02
CA ILE A 85 -0.64 3.54 4.14
C ILE A 85 0.21 4.71 3.62
N GLY A 86 1.07 4.45 2.65
CA GLY A 86 1.90 5.49 2.03
C GLY A 86 1.09 6.54 1.27
N LEU A 87 0.05 6.12 0.55
CA LEU A 87 -0.91 7.00 -0.12
C LEU A 87 -1.58 7.93 0.90
N ASP A 88 -2.14 7.38 1.98
CA ASP A 88 -2.80 8.14 3.03
C ASP A 88 -1.85 9.16 3.71
N PHE A 89 -0.61 8.77 4.01
CA PHE A 89 0.36 9.70 4.56
C PHE A 89 0.73 10.81 3.57
N THR A 90 0.78 10.52 2.27
CA THR A 90 1.04 11.55 1.25
C THR A 90 -0.12 12.53 1.18
N ASP A 91 -1.36 12.02 1.18
CA ASP A 91 -2.57 12.86 1.18
C ASP A 91 -2.66 13.71 2.44
N LEU A 92 -2.38 13.15 3.62
CA LEU A 92 -2.29 13.91 4.87
C LEU A 92 -1.23 15.00 4.82
N TYR A 93 -0.09 14.77 4.16
CA TYR A 93 0.92 15.81 3.96
C TYR A 93 0.40 16.91 3.03
N LEU A 94 -0.15 16.55 1.88
CA LEU A 94 -0.71 17.51 0.92
C LEU A 94 -1.83 18.36 1.55
N LEU A 95 -2.65 17.74 2.40
CA LEU A 95 -3.74 18.41 3.11
C LEU A 95 -3.26 19.35 4.24
N THR A 96 -2.18 18.97 4.95
CA THR A 96 -1.82 19.64 6.23
C THR A 96 -0.49 20.38 6.20
N GLY A 97 0.38 20.11 5.24
CA GLY A 97 1.75 20.60 5.18
C GLY A 97 2.69 20.04 6.26
N LYS A 98 2.24 19.08 7.09
CA LYS A 98 3.03 18.57 8.20
C LYS A 98 4.09 17.59 7.73
N LYS A 99 5.36 17.97 7.88
CA LYS A 99 6.53 17.19 7.44
C LYS A 99 6.61 15.77 8.01
N GLU A 100 6.01 15.54 9.18
CA GLU A 100 5.95 14.20 9.77
C GLU A 100 5.26 13.19 8.85
N TYR A 101 4.17 13.57 8.17
CA TYR A 101 3.47 12.70 7.23
C TYR A 101 4.30 12.41 5.97
N LEU A 102 4.98 13.43 5.44
CA LEU A 102 5.89 13.20 4.32
C LEU A 102 7.06 12.27 4.68
N SER A 103 7.57 12.38 5.91
CA SER A 103 8.63 11.48 6.41
C SER A 103 8.14 10.03 6.48
N GLN A 104 6.91 9.80 6.95
CA GLN A 104 6.28 8.48 6.96
C GLN A 104 6.05 7.95 5.54
N ALA A 105 5.51 8.78 4.65
CA ALA A 105 5.34 8.41 3.25
C ALA A 105 6.69 8.01 2.60
N LYS A 106 7.74 8.80 2.79
CA LYS A 106 9.08 8.46 2.25
C LYS A 106 9.67 7.20 2.89
N MET A 107 9.40 6.93 4.16
CA MET A 107 9.82 5.68 4.82
C MET A 107 9.15 4.48 4.15
N VAL A 108 7.85 4.53 3.96
CA VAL A 108 7.10 3.48 3.27
C VAL A 108 7.58 3.31 1.83
N TRP A 109 7.81 4.40 1.09
CA TRP A 109 8.31 4.31 -0.28
C TRP A 109 9.63 3.54 -0.40
N ARG A 110 10.57 3.74 0.52
CA ARG A 110 11.81 2.95 0.52
C ARG A 110 11.56 1.45 0.61
N PHE A 111 10.55 1.04 1.36
CA PHE A 111 10.13 -0.37 1.38
C PHE A 111 9.53 -0.80 0.04
N ILE A 112 8.64 0.00 -0.53
CA ILE A 112 8.02 -0.31 -1.84
C ILE A 112 9.09 -0.48 -2.93
N GLU A 113 10.03 0.44 -2.99
CA GLU A 113 11.15 0.40 -3.96
C GLU A 113 12.01 -0.86 -3.80
N SER A 114 12.19 -1.38 -2.58
CA SER A 114 12.89 -2.65 -2.33
C SER A 114 12.16 -3.89 -2.89
N GLY A 115 10.90 -3.73 -3.26
CA GLY A 115 10.07 -4.75 -3.89
C GLY A 115 10.19 -4.82 -5.41
N THR A 116 11.06 -4.04 -6.02
CA THR A 116 11.33 -4.07 -7.46
C THR A 116 12.62 -4.81 -7.76
N ASP A 117 12.70 -5.44 -8.93
CA ASP A 117 13.92 -6.02 -9.50
C ASP A 117 13.78 -6.19 -11.02
N ASP A 118 14.79 -6.77 -11.68
CA ASP A 118 14.82 -6.96 -13.13
C ASP A 118 14.03 -8.18 -13.61
N LYS A 119 13.56 -9.04 -12.70
CA LYS A 119 12.77 -10.22 -13.06
C LYS A 119 11.39 -9.77 -13.54
N LEU A 120 11.00 -10.19 -14.72
CA LEU A 120 9.79 -9.74 -15.42
C LEU A 120 9.72 -8.21 -15.66
N GLY A 121 10.83 -7.49 -15.55
CA GLY A 121 10.86 -6.03 -15.61
C GLY A 121 10.54 -5.36 -14.26
N TYR A 122 10.36 -4.04 -14.27
CA TYR A 122 10.38 -3.17 -13.09
C TYR A 122 9.21 -3.34 -12.10
N GLY A 123 8.26 -4.20 -12.27
CA GLY A 123 7.12 -4.34 -11.36
C GLY A 123 7.48 -4.67 -9.91
N ILE A 124 6.56 -4.36 -9.00
CA ILE A 124 6.63 -4.62 -7.56
C ILE A 124 6.08 -6.01 -7.26
N TYR A 125 6.73 -6.79 -6.41
CA TYR A 125 6.21 -8.03 -5.85
C TYR A 125 4.99 -7.78 -4.94
N TRP A 126 4.25 -8.83 -4.63
CA TRP A 126 3.14 -8.76 -3.69
C TRP A 126 3.62 -8.84 -2.23
N CYS A 127 4.47 -9.83 -1.93
CA CYS A 127 4.95 -10.12 -0.57
C CYS A 127 6.48 -10.16 -0.55
N GLU A 128 7.08 -9.52 0.45
CA GLU A 128 8.54 -9.49 0.62
C GLU A 128 9.13 -10.89 0.82
N GLN A 129 8.45 -11.73 1.60
CA GLN A 129 8.91 -13.08 1.93
C GLN A 129 8.59 -14.11 0.85
N LYS A 130 7.76 -13.76 -0.14
CA LYS A 130 7.26 -14.66 -1.19
C LYS A 130 7.34 -13.97 -2.56
N LYS A 131 8.55 -13.78 -3.04
CA LYS A 131 8.82 -13.11 -4.35
C LYS A 131 8.61 -14.08 -5.52
N ASN A 132 7.39 -14.56 -5.72
CA ASN A 132 7.01 -15.55 -6.73
C ASN A 132 6.19 -14.98 -7.90
N GLY A 133 5.79 -13.72 -7.83
CA GLY A 133 5.02 -13.04 -8.86
C GLY A 133 4.77 -11.57 -8.52
N LYS A 134 4.39 -10.80 -9.54
CA LYS A 134 4.11 -9.36 -9.44
C LYS A 134 2.63 -9.13 -9.72
N ASN A 135 1.96 -8.41 -8.82
CA ASN A 135 0.50 -8.27 -8.81
C ASN A 135 0.05 -6.86 -9.18
N THR A 136 -1.11 -6.76 -9.82
CA THR A 136 -1.73 -5.46 -10.13
C THR A 136 -2.01 -4.66 -8.87
N CYS A 137 -2.45 -5.32 -7.77
CA CYS A 137 -2.74 -4.66 -6.50
C CYS A 137 -1.54 -3.96 -5.85
N SER A 138 -0.30 -4.33 -6.22
CA SER A 138 0.91 -3.62 -5.80
C SER A 138 1.33 -2.55 -6.82
N ASN A 139 1.25 -2.87 -8.11
CA ASN A 139 1.83 -2.05 -9.17
C ASN A 139 0.95 -0.85 -9.55
N ALA A 140 -0.36 -1.06 -9.70
CA ALA A 140 -1.28 0.01 -10.03
C ALA A 140 -1.32 1.09 -8.93
N PRO A 141 -1.65 0.79 -7.66
CA PRO A 141 -1.60 1.82 -6.62
C PRO A 141 -0.17 2.29 -6.30
N GLY A 142 0.86 1.48 -6.59
CA GLY A 142 2.26 1.90 -6.51
C GLY A 142 2.60 3.03 -7.47
N SER A 143 2.04 3.00 -8.70
CA SER A 143 2.21 4.09 -9.67
C SER A 143 1.52 5.38 -9.21
N VAL A 144 0.32 5.27 -8.66
CA VAL A 144 -0.43 6.41 -8.07
C VAL A 144 0.35 7.01 -6.90
N TYR A 145 0.87 6.15 -6.02
CA TYR A 145 1.65 6.57 -4.86
C TYR A 145 2.91 7.34 -5.25
N ALA A 146 3.68 6.82 -6.22
CA ALA A 146 4.84 7.51 -6.77
C ALA A 146 4.47 8.89 -7.36
N SER A 147 3.38 8.95 -8.14
CA SER A 147 2.89 10.20 -8.72
C SER A 147 2.49 11.22 -7.65
N LYS A 148 1.81 10.79 -6.58
CA LYS A 148 1.49 11.66 -5.44
C LYS A 148 2.73 12.12 -4.67
N LEU A 149 3.75 11.28 -4.51
CA LEU A 149 5.03 11.70 -3.93
C LEU A 149 5.74 12.74 -4.80
N PHE A 150 5.67 12.63 -6.13
CA PHE A 150 6.16 13.68 -7.02
C PHE A 150 5.41 14.99 -6.79
N LEU A 151 4.08 14.97 -6.70
CA LEU A 151 3.29 16.18 -6.40
C LEU A 151 3.65 16.79 -5.05
N ALA A 152 3.96 15.95 -4.06
CA ALA A 152 4.32 16.38 -2.71
C ALA A 152 5.74 16.95 -2.59
N THR A 153 6.67 16.54 -3.47
CA THR A 153 8.09 16.83 -3.32
C THR A 153 8.74 17.60 -4.46
N GLY A 154 8.18 17.52 -5.67
CA GLY A 154 8.81 18.00 -6.91
C GLY A 154 9.96 17.10 -7.41
N ASP A 155 10.25 15.98 -6.74
CA ASP A 155 11.35 15.09 -7.12
C ASP A 155 10.92 14.18 -8.28
N SER A 156 11.53 14.40 -9.44
CA SER A 156 11.22 13.69 -10.68
C SER A 156 11.53 12.19 -10.65
N SER A 157 12.34 11.72 -9.71
CA SER A 157 12.60 10.29 -9.56
C SER A 157 11.32 9.51 -9.22
N TYR A 158 10.44 10.10 -8.41
CA TYR A 158 9.13 9.51 -8.11
C TYR A 158 8.22 9.45 -9.36
N LEU A 159 8.20 10.52 -10.17
CA LEU A 159 7.42 10.52 -11.41
C LEU A 159 7.90 9.42 -12.36
N GLN A 160 9.21 9.28 -12.53
CA GLN A 160 9.80 8.23 -13.38
C GLN A 160 9.45 6.83 -12.86
N ALA A 161 9.51 6.61 -11.54
CA ALA A 161 9.10 5.35 -10.93
C ALA A 161 7.60 5.07 -11.18
N GLY A 162 6.74 6.06 -11.01
CA GLY A 162 5.31 5.97 -11.27
C GLY A 162 4.99 5.58 -12.72
N ILE A 163 5.62 6.25 -13.69
CA ILE A 163 5.47 5.94 -15.12
C ILE A 163 5.91 4.49 -15.40
N ARG A 164 7.07 4.07 -14.91
CA ARG A 164 7.58 2.70 -15.11
C ARG A 164 6.64 1.64 -14.53
N LEU A 165 6.05 1.88 -13.36
CA LEU A 165 5.08 0.96 -12.74
C LEU A 165 3.77 0.90 -13.53
N TYR A 166 3.29 2.04 -14.00
CA TYR A 166 2.10 2.13 -14.86
C TYR A 166 2.30 1.35 -16.16
N GLU A 167 3.39 1.64 -16.88
CA GLU A 167 3.73 0.98 -18.15
C GLU A 167 3.90 -0.52 -17.95
N TRP A 168 4.65 -0.93 -16.93
CA TRP A 168 4.82 -2.34 -16.62
C TRP A 168 3.47 -3.05 -16.38
N THR A 169 2.58 -2.43 -15.61
CA THR A 169 1.26 -3.01 -15.31
C THR A 169 0.41 -3.13 -16.57
N LYS A 170 0.41 -2.09 -17.39
CA LYS A 170 -0.32 -2.06 -18.66
C LYS A 170 0.18 -3.13 -19.62
N GLU A 171 1.49 -3.20 -19.83
CA GLU A 171 2.10 -4.15 -20.78
C GLU A 171 1.96 -5.61 -20.36
N ASN A 172 1.99 -5.90 -19.05
CA ASN A 172 2.03 -7.26 -18.55
C ASN A 172 0.67 -7.80 -18.08
N LEU A 173 -0.26 -6.94 -17.67
CA LEU A 173 -1.46 -7.34 -16.97
C LEU A 173 -2.77 -6.78 -17.55
N GLN A 174 -2.73 -5.91 -18.56
CA GLN A 174 -3.96 -5.48 -19.23
C GLN A 174 -4.49 -6.58 -20.14
N ASP A 175 -5.77 -6.93 -20.01
CA ASP A 175 -6.46 -7.83 -20.94
C ASP A 175 -6.85 -7.06 -22.20
N PRO A 176 -6.33 -7.44 -23.38
CA PRO A 176 -6.66 -6.76 -24.63
C PRO A 176 -8.11 -6.96 -25.06
N ALA A 177 -8.82 -7.93 -24.49
CA ALA A 177 -10.20 -8.22 -24.86
C ALA A 177 -11.21 -7.20 -24.32
N ASP A 178 -10.95 -6.63 -23.14
CA ASP A 178 -11.88 -5.69 -22.48
C ASP A 178 -11.19 -4.49 -21.81
N GLY A 179 -9.85 -4.42 -21.85
CA GLY A 179 -9.06 -3.33 -21.26
C GLY A 179 -8.95 -3.36 -19.74
N LEU A 180 -9.55 -4.35 -19.06
CA LEU A 180 -9.41 -4.52 -17.61
C LEU A 180 -8.09 -5.22 -17.28
N TYR A 181 -7.75 -5.25 -15.97
CA TYR A 181 -6.47 -5.77 -15.53
C TYR A 181 -6.60 -7.11 -14.82
N PHE A 182 -5.77 -8.08 -15.25
CA PHE A 182 -5.56 -9.36 -14.59
C PHE A 182 -4.91 -9.17 -13.21
N ASP A 183 -5.00 -10.18 -12.35
CA ASP A 183 -4.51 -10.10 -10.98
C ASP A 183 -2.98 -10.05 -10.90
N ASN A 184 -2.30 -11.02 -11.53
CA ASN A 184 -0.86 -11.16 -11.36
C ASN A 184 -0.18 -11.86 -12.54
N LYS A 185 1.17 -11.74 -12.56
CA LYS A 185 2.06 -12.53 -13.42
C LYS A 185 3.09 -13.25 -12.53
N SER A 186 3.14 -14.59 -12.63
CA SER A 186 4.14 -15.40 -11.94
C SER A 186 5.54 -15.19 -12.54
N LEU A 187 6.61 -15.56 -11.81
CA LEU A 187 7.97 -15.50 -12.36
C LEU A 187 8.20 -16.44 -13.57
N ASN A 188 7.34 -17.45 -13.74
CA ASN A 188 7.36 -18.33 -14.92
C ASN A 188 6.64 -17.73 -16.12
N GLY A 189 6.00 -16.56 -15.96
CA GLY A 189 5.23 -15.88 -17.01
C GLY A 189 3.75 -16.21 -17.04
N ASP A 190 3.25 -17.09 -16.17
CA ASP A 190 1.84 -17.44 -16.10
C ASP A 190 1.00 -16.27 -15.59
N ILE A 191 -0.17 -16.05 -16.19
CA ILE A 191 -1.09 -14.95 -15.85
C ILE A 191 -2.23 -15.48 -14.98
N GLY A 192 -2.37 -14.92 -13.79
CA GLY A 192 -3.55 -15.09 -12.94
C GLY A 192 -4.69 -14.21 -13.46
N LYS A 193 -5.66 -14.81 -14.16
CA LYS A 193 -6.67 -14.09 -14.95
C LYS A 193 -7.85 -13.55 -14.14
N ALA A 194 -7.86 -13.67 -12.82
CA ALA A 194 -8.86 -12.98 -12.00
C ALA A 194 -8.80 -11.46 -12.23
N LYS A 195 -9.96 -10.80 -12.21
CA LYS A 195 -10.07 -9.34 -12.37
C LYS A 195 -10.82 -8.77 -11.20
N PHE A 196 -10.18 -7.83 -10.51
CA PHE A 196 -10.75 -7.12 -9.38
C PHE A 196 -10.98 -5.66 -9.74
N ALA A 197 -12.17 -5.14 -9.45
CA ALA A 197 -12.57 -3.78 -9.82
C ALA A 197 -11.58 -2.71 -9.33
N TYR A 198 -11.05 -2.84 -8.12
CA TYR A 198 -10.09 -1.90 -7.56
C TYR A 198 -8.77 -1.86 -8.34
N ASN A 199 -8.31 -2.97 -8.92
CA ASN A 199 -7.11 -3.04 -9.75
C ASN A 199 -7.23 -2.13 -10.98
N SER A 200 -8.33 -2.28 -11.72
CA SER A 200 -8.60 -1.45 -12.89
C SER A 200 -8.87 0.01 -12.49
N GLY A 201 -9.57 0.23 -11.37
CA GLY A 201 -9.82 1.58 -10.83
C GLY A 201 -8.54 2.35 -10.50
N GLN A 202 -7.52 1.68 -9.95
CA GLN A 202 -6.23 2.31 -9.66
C GLN A 202 -5.45 2.68 -10.93
N MET A 203 -5.59 1.92 -12.01
CA MET A 203 -4.97 2.26 -13.30
C MET A 203 -5.64 3.44 -14.02
N MET A 204 -6.81 3.88 -13.55
CA MET A 204 -7.55 5.03 -14.10
C MET A 204 -7.25 6.34 -13.37
N GLN A 205 -6.56 6.31 -12.23
CA GLN A 205 -6.14 7.48 -11.47
C GLN A 205 -4.90 8.14 -12.07
#